data_d44b1a5e7fca9d0d682dd0ae99403909
#
_entry.id   d44b1a5e7fca9d0d682dd0ae99403909
#
_cell.length_a   1.000
_cell.length_b   1.000
_cell.length_c   1.000
_cell.angle_alpha   90.00
_cell.angle_beta   90.00
_cell.angle_gamma   90.00
#
_symmetry.space_group_name_H-M   'P 1'
#
loop_
_entity.id
_entity.type
_entity.pdbx_description
1 polymer ?
#
loop_
_entity_poly.entity_id
_entity_poly.type
_entity_poly.pdbx_seq_one_letter_code
_entity_poly.pdbx_strand_id
1 'polypeptide(L)'
;MNYNRRDFIRTAGAVSAGALILPQMGCGGSKSGAKTAAEGAAATAETIAKPTLDKFGIQLYSVRDVIPADPKGTMKQLAGFGYKQFEGYEGPQGMFWGMSHTEFKAYMDEIGVSFISSHCNVNENFEEKCAQAAEIGMKHLIAPWIGPQKTMDDWKVVADKFNAWGETAKKAGIRFAYHNHGYTFEALEGQMPQDFLIENTDPAVVDFQMDIFWVVTPGADPIAYFEKYPGRWVSCHIKDREKDAPAGEGDASCIVGTGSIDYAKVLSAAKASGVKYYVVEQEKYANSTPMDSAKADAEYVSKLVFA
;
A
#
# COMPACT_ATOMS: atom_id res chain seq x y z
N MET A 1 -0.89 40.30 2.19
CA MET A 1 -1.88 40.44 1.10
C MET A 1 -2.77 39.21 1.13
N ASN A 2 -4.04 39.42 1.51
CA ASN A 2 -4.99 38.32 1.64
C ASN A 2 -5.59 37.98 0.25
N TYR A 3 -5.31 36.80 -0.26
CA TYR A 3 -6.01 36.30 -1.45
C TYR A 3 -7.27 35.57 -1.04
N ASN A 4 -8.42 36.10 -1.50
CA ASN A 4 -9.76 35.59 -1.17
C ASN A 4 -10.21 34.57 -2.20
N ARG A 5 -10.68 33.38 -1.75
CA ARG A 5 -11.05 32.22 -2.56
C ARG A 5 -12.32 32.35 -3.43
N ARG A 6 -12.81 33.59 -3.67
CA ARG A 6 -14.09 33.83 -4.36
C ARG A 6 -14.00 34.29 -5.81
N ASP A 7 -12.83 34.50 -6.38
CA ASP A 7 -12.69 35.10 -7.73
C ASP A 7 -12.33 34.11 -8.85
N PHE A 8 -12.41 32.80 -8.64
CA PHE A 8 -12.09 31.81 -9.69
C PHE A 8 -13.29 31.24 -10.46
N ILE A 9 -14.50 31.67 -10.20
CA ILE A 9 -15.69 31.20 -10.92
C ILE A 9 -16.35 32.35 -11.67
N ARG A 10 -15.74 32.85 -12.74
CA ARG A 10 -16.40 33.66 -13.77
C ARG A 10 -15.48 33.83 -14.98
N THR A 11 -15.30 32.80 -15.79
CA THR A 11 -14.99 32.95 -17.23
C THR A 11 -15.01 31.56 -17.90
N ALA A 12 -16.15 31.05 -18.32
CA ALA A 12 -16.30 30.12 -19.41
C ALA A 12 -17.80 30.06 -19.77
N GLY A 13 -18.20 30.95 -20.59
CA GLY A 13 -19.56 30.94 -21.22
C GLY A 13 -19.43 31.40 -22.66
N ALA A 14 -20.07 30.65 -23.52
CA ALA A 14 -20.50 30.98 -24.87
C ALA A 14 -19.46 30.88 -26.02
N VAL A 15 -19.70 29.93 -26.91
CA VAL A 15 -19.75 30.03 -28.38
C VAL A 15 -20.25 28.65 -28.84
N SER A 16 -21.28 28.42 -29.47
CA SER A 16 -22.27 28.91 -30.44
C SER A 16 -22.59 27.75 -31.39
N ALA A 17 -23.89 27.50 -31.53
CA ALA A 17 -24.50 26.56 -32.48
C ALA A 17 -24.24 27.00 -33.93
N GLY A 18 -23.92 26.03 -34.80
CA GLY A 18 -23.89 26.19 -36.23
C GLY A 18 -24.73 25.12 -36.89
N ALA A 19 -25.93 25.53 -37.34
CA ALA A 19 -26.82 24.77 -38.20
C ALA A 19 -26.29 24.76 -39.62
N LEU A 20 -26.31 23.63 -40.29
CA LEU A 20 -26.15 23.57 -41.74
C LEU A 20 -27.27 22.75 -42.38
N ILE A 21 -27.84 23.40 -43.34
CA ILE A 21 -29.03 23.15 -44.14
C ILE A 21 -28.77 22.08 -45.20
N LEU A 22 -29.76 21.20 -45.41
CA LEU A 22 -29.88 20.31 -46.58
C LEU A 22 -30.28 21.06 -47.84
N PRO A 23 -30.03 20.52 -49.03
CA PRO A 23 -31.03 20.54 -50.08
C PRO A 23 -31.48 19.15 -50.56
N GLN A 24 -32.78 19.02 -50.68
CA GLN A 24 -33.48 17.98 -51.44
C GLN A 24 -33.42 18.23 -52.92
N MET A 25 -33.43 17.15 -53.70
CA MET A 25 -34.11 16.90 -54.98
C MET A 25 -33.56 15.60 -55.57
N GLY A 26 -34.23 14.62 -56.03
CA GLY A 26 -35.59 14.41 -56.48
C GLY A 26 -35.64 13.19 -57.39
N CYS A 27 -36.71 12.42 -57.29
CA CYS A 27 -37.38 11.58 -58.25
C CYS A 27 -36.69 10.42 -58.99
N GLY A 28 -37.25 9.23 -58.81
CA GLY A 28 -37.58 8.36 -59.91
C GLY A 28 -37.37 6.88 -59.79
N GLY A 29 -38.42 6.07 -59.64
CA GLY A 29 -38.50 4.77 -60.32
C GLY A 29 -38.29 3.45 -59.58
N SER A 30 -39.34 2.91 -59.06
CA SER A 30 -39.94 1.57 -59.34
C SER A 30 -39.15 0.25 -59.01
N LYS A 31 -39.77 -0.52 -58.10
CA LYS A 31 -40.03 -1.98 -58.03
C LYS A 31 -38.87 -2.94 -57.66
N SER A 32 -39.10 -3.60 -56.61
CA SER A 32 -39.29 -5.05 -56.34
C SER A 32 -38.52 -5.56 -55.14
N GLY A 33 -39.22 -6.26 -54.31
CA GLY A 33 -38.97 -6.83 -53.03
C GLY A 33 -37.69 -7.64 -52.83
N ALA A 34 -37.20 -7.51 -51.63
CA ALA A 34 -36.60 -8.60 -50.85
C ALA A 34 -36.62 -8.17 -49.38
N LYS A 35 -37.24 -8.99 -48.55
CA LYS A 35 -37.12 -8.93 -47.10
C LYS A 35 -35.67 -9.33 -46.75
N THR A 36 -34.94 -8.43 -46.15
CA THR A 36 -33.75 -8.79 -45.40
C THR A 36 -33.93 -8.24 -43.99
N ALA A 37 -33.89 -9.16 -43.04
CA ALA A 37 -33.89 -8.89 -41.63
C ALA A 37 -32.67 -8.04 -41.30
N ALA A 38 -32.88 -6.88 -40.68
CA ALA A 38 -31.83 -6.13 -40.04
C ALA A 38 -31.53 -6.82 -38.70
N GLU A 39 -30.54 -7.68 -38.67
CA GLU A 39 -29.87 -8.07 -37.42
C GLU A 39 -29.12 -6.85 -36.88
N GLY A 40 -29.69 -6.29 -35.82
CA GLY A 40 -29.02 -5.28 -35.04
C GLY A 40 -27.82 -5.93 -34.36
N ALA A 41 -26.63 -5.68 -34.87
CA ALA A 41 -25.39 -5.94 -34.13
C ALA A 41 -25.39 -5.02 -32.91
N ALA A 42 -25.87 -5.53 -31.78
CA ALA A 42 -25.55 -4.99 -30.47
C ALA A 42 -24.04 -5.12 -30.28
N ALA A 43 -23.30 -4.05 -30.43
CA ALA A 43 -21.91 -4.00 -29.99
C ALA A 43 -21.91 -4.23 -28.47
N THR A 44 -21.59 -5.43 -28.08
CA THR A 44 -21.24 -5.73 -26.70
C THR A 44 -19.99 -4.91 -26.40
N ALA A 45 -20.17 -3.84 -25.63
CA ALA A 45 -19.03 -3.16 -25.01
C ALA A 45 -18.30 -4.23 -24.17
N GLU A 46 -17.15 -4.68 -24.64
CA GLU A 46 -16.23 -5.44 -23.81
C GLU A 46 -15.93 -4.57 -22.59
N THR A 47 -16.45 -4.96 -21.45
CA THR A 47 -16.08 -4.39 -20.16
C THR A 47 -14.63 -4.78 -19.97
N ILE A 48 -13.70 -3.86 -20.27
CA ILE A 48 -12.29 -4.03 -19.93
C ILE A 48 -12.27 -4.22 -18.42
N ALA A 49 -11.96 -5.46 -18.00
CA ALA A 49 -11.81 -5.77 -16.58
C ALA A 49 -10.70 -4.87 -16.01
N LYS A 50 -11.06 -4.06 -15.02
CA LYS A 50 -10.08 -3.21 -14.35
C LYS A 50 -9.10 -4.10 -13.58
N PRO A 51 -7.79 -3.79 -13.56
CA PRO A 51 -6.84 -4.59 -12.82
C PRO A 51 -7.15 -4.59 -11.33
N THR A 52 -7.15 -5.76 -10.75
CA THR A 52 -7.22 -6.01 -9.30
C THR A 52 -5.86 -6.49 -8.81
N LEU A 53 -5.66 -6.57 -7.50
CA LEU A 53 -4.47 -7.20 -6.94
C LEU A 53 -4.54 -8.73 -7.12
N ASP A 54 -3.63 -9.28 -7.89
CA ASP A 54 -3.48 -10.74 -8.02
C ASP A 54 -3.01 -11.38 -6.70
N LYS A 55 -2.21 -10.65 -5.93
CA LYS A 55 -1.64 -11.05 -4.64
C LYS A 55 -1.61 -9.87 -3.70
N PHE A 56 -1.99 -10.11 -2.47
CA PHE A 56 -1.83 -9.16 -1.37
C PHE A 56 -1.42 -9.91 -0.10
N GLY A 57 -0.84 -9.17 0.83
CA GLY A 57 -0.32 -9.69 2.09
C GLY A 57 -1.07 -9.17 3.31
N ILE A 58 -0.67 -9.71 4.46
CA ILE A 58 -1.02 -9.18 5.78
C ILE A 58 0.23 -9.05 6.63
N GLN A 59 0.33 -7.94 7.37
CA GLN A 59 1.28 -7.78 8.46
C GLN A 59 0.75 -8.58 9.67
N LEU A 60 1.54 -9.54 10.16
CA LEU A 60 1.12 -10.43 11.25
C LEU A 60 0.91 -9.71 12.59
N TYR A 61 1.38 -8.46 12.70
CA TYR A 61 1.06 -7.59 13.84
C TYR A 61 -0.43 -7.31 13.97
N SER A 62 -1.18 -7.40 12.88
CA SER A 62 -2.66 -7.32 12.87
C SER A 62 -3.34 -8.43 13.68
N VAL A 63 -2.65 -9.49 14.00
CA VAL A 63 -3.16 -10.62 14.78
C VAL A 63 -2.29 -10.92 16.01
N ARG A 64 -1.52 -9.91 16.47
CA ARG A 64 -0.55 -10.03 17.59
C ARG A 64 -1.14 -10.57 18.87
N ASP A 65 -2.44 -10.35 19.09
CA ASP A 65 -3.13 -10.78 20.33
C ASP A 65 -3.46 -12.28 20.33
N VAL A 66 -3.46 -12.92 19.15
CA VAL A 66 -3.87 -14.33 18.99
C VAL A 66 -2.76 -15.23 18.46
N ILE A 67 -1.90 -14.74 17.59
CA ILE A 67 -0.85 -15.54 16.94
C ILE A 67 0.16 -16.16 17.91
N PRO A 68 0.54 -15.56 19.07
CA PRO A 68 1.48 -16.19 19.97
C PRO A 68 1.00 -17.50 20.58
N ALA A 69 -0.33 -17.71 20.69
CA ALA A 69 -0.91 -18.92 21.26
C ALA A 69 -0.90 -20.11 20.29
N ASP A 70 -1.10 -19.84 18.98
CA ASP A 70 -1.08 -20.85 17.92
C ASP A 70 -0.59 -20.22 16.61
N PRO A 71 0.73 -20.06 16.42
CA PRO A 71 1.26 -19.43 15.22
C PRO A 71 0.88 -20.17 13.92
N LYS A 72 0.97 -21.50 13.91
CA LYS A 72 0.67 -22.28 12.72
C LYS A 72 -0.82 -22.26 12.37
N GLY A 73 -1.70 -22.47 13.34
CA GLY A 73 -3.14 -22.40 13.11
C GLY A 73 -3.61 -21.03 12.65
N THR A 74 -3.10 -19.96 13.27
CA THR A 74 -3.40 -18.58 12.89
C THR A 74 -2.97 -18.29 11.45
N MET A 75 -1.72 -18.59 11.09
CA MET A 75 -1.21 -18.38 9.72
C MET A 75 -1.98 -19.21 8.69
N LYS A 76 -2.35 -20.45 9.01
CA LYS A 76 -3.18 -21.27 8.13
C LYS A 76 -4.56 -20.68 7.89
N GLN A 77 -5.19 -20.11 8.92
CA GLN A 77 -6.49 -19.43 8.78
C GLN A 77 -6.36 -18.19 7.91
N LEU A 78 -5.32 -17.36 8.11
CA LEU A 78 -5.06 -16.18 7.29
C LEU A 78 -4.85 -16.57 5.81
N ALA A 79 -4.09 -17.61 5.52
CA ALA A 79 -3.96 -18.16 4.17
C ALA A 79 -5.31 -18.58 3.57
N GLY A 80 -6.19 -19.15 4.40
CA GLY A 80 -7.57 -19.51 4.05
C GLY A 80 -8.47 -18.32 3.73
N PHE A 81 -8.20 -17.13 4.26
CA PHE A 81 -8.92 -15.89 3.93
C PHE A 81 -8.48 -15.30 2.57
N GLY A 82 -7.43 -15.83 1.96
CA GLY A 82 -6.96 -15.41 0.64
C GLY A 82 -5.63 -14.67 0.63
N TYR A 83 -5.02 -14.40 1.77
CA TYR A 83 -3.68 -13.82 1.83
C TYR A 83 -2.65 -14.76 1.21
N LYS A 84 -1.84 -14.26 0.27
CA LYS A 84 -0.80 -15.00 -0.44
C LYS A 84 0.60 -14.59 -0.04
N GLN A 85 0.71 -13.55 0.76
CA GLN A 85 1.95 -13.00 1.24
C GLN A 85 1.81 -12.68 2.74
N PHE A 86 2.85 -12.95 3.52
CA PHE A 86 2.91 -12.49 4.90
C PHE A 86 4.11 -11.56 5.08
N GLU A 87 3.89 -10.53 5.85
CA GLU A 87 4.91 -9.73 6.48
C GLU A 87 4.91 -10.03 7.98
N GLY A 88 6.06 -10.38 8.52
CA GLY A 88 6.21 -10.71 9.92
C GLY A 88 6.53 -9.51 10.79
N TYR A 89 6.63 -9.79 12.08
CA TYR A 89 7.28 -8.92 13.05
C TYR A 89 8.07 -9.76 14.06
N GLU A 90 9.12 -9.18 14.58
CA GLU A 90 9.94 -9.81 15.61
C GLU A 90 9.26 -9.66 16.98
N GLY A 91 8.52 -10.68 17.36
CA GLY A 91 7.84 -10.77 18.64
C GLY A 91 8.67 -11.54 19.69
N PRO A 92 8.08 -11.88 20.86
CA PRO A 92 8.77 -12.63 21.91
C PRO A 92 9.31 -14.01 21.48
N GLN A 93 8.76 -14.57 20.42
CA GLN A 93 9.17 -15.86 19.83
C GLN A 93 10.10 -15.68 18.61
N GLY A 94 10.66 -14.48 18.42
CA GLY A 94 11.52 -14.12 17.28
C GLY A 94 10.73 -13.92 15.99
N MET A 95 11.45 -13.73 14.88
CA MET A 95 10.84 -13.50 13.54
C MET A 95 10.11 -14.74 12.99
N PHE A 96 10.48 -15.93 13.43
CA PHE A 96 10.00 -17.21 12.89
C PHE A 96 9.13 -17.99 13.89
N TRP A 97 8.61 -17.31 14.90
CA TRP A 97 7.61 -17.86 15.82
C TRP A 97 8.04 -19.13 16.54
N GLY A 98 9.30 -19.15 17.03
CA GLY A 98 9.88 -20.28 17.76
C GLY A 98 10.33 -21.44 16.88
N MET A 99 10.16 -21.36 15.57
CA MET A 99 10.72 -22.30 14.59
C MET A 99 12.11 -21.84 14.14
N SER A 100 12.93 -22.75 13.61
CA SER A 100 14.07 -22.35 12.79
C SER A 100 13.55 -21.69 11.49
N HIS A 101 14.38 -20.84 10.86
CA HIS A 101 13.99 -20.20 9.61
C HIS A 101 13.63 -21.21 8.49
N THR A 102 14.33 -22.34 8.44
CA THR A 102 14.07 -23.41 7.46
C THR A 102 12.77 -24.18 7.73
N GLU A 103 12.47 -24.49 9.00
CA GLU A 103 11.17 -25.07 9.39
C GLU A 103 10.02 -24.11 9.09
N PHE A 104 10.23 -22.83 9.39
CA PHE A 104 9.25 -21.79 9.07
C PHE A 104 9.00 -21.72 7.55
N LYS A 105 10.06 -21.72 6.75
CA LYS A 105 9.95 -21.70 5.28
C LYS A 105 9.17 -22.91 4.77
N ALA A 106 9.48 -24.12 5.25
CA ALA A 106 8.78 -25.33 4.88
C ALA A 106 7.27 -25.25 5.20
N TYR A 107 6.94 -24.65 6.35
CA TYR A 107 5.55 -24.43 6.72
C TYR A 107 4.86 -23.38 5.82
N MET A 108 5.54 -22.28 5.46
CA MET A 108 4.99 -21.31 4.50
C MET A 108 4.70 -21.96 3.14
N ASP A 109 5.57 -22.82 2.67
CA ASP A 109 5.38 -23.58 1.42
C ASP A 109 4.19 -24.55 1.52
N GLU A 110 4.03 -25.23 2.66
CA GLU A 110 2.90 -26.13 2.92
C GLU A 110 1.55 -25.40 2.81
N ILE A 111 1.45 -24.20 3.38
CA ILE A 111 0.21 -23.41 3.35
C ILE A 111 0.07 -22.51 2.10
N GLY A 112 1.04 -22.54 1.18
CA GLY A 112 1.01 -21.85 -0.11
C GLY A 112 1.14 -20.31 0.01
N VAL A 113 1.92 -19.82 0.98
CA VAL A 113 2.14 -18.40 1.27
C VAL A 113 3.62 -18.04 1.14
N SER A 114 3.91 -16.87 0.58
CA SER A 114 5.27 -16.31 0.56
C SER A 114 5.48 -15.40 1.76
N PHE A 115 6.56 -15.62 2.52
CA PHE A 115 7.00 -14.71 3.58
C PHE A 115 7.93 -13.67 2.97
N ILE A 116 7.41 -12.48 2.71
CA ILE A 116 8.09 -11.48 1.85
C ILE A 116 9.00 -10.54 2.62
N SER A 117 8.66 -10.21 3.85
CA SER A 117 9.33 -9.21 4.69
C SER A 117 9.05 -9.46 6.17
N SER A 118 9.84 -8.83 7.03
CA SER A 118 9.55 -8.77 8.46
C SER A 118 10.01 -7.46 9.06
N HIS A 119 9.20 -6.90 9.93
CA HIS A 119 9.61 -5.88 10.88
C HIS A 119 10.53 -6.51 11.91
N CYS A 120 11.70 -5.91 12.19
CA CYS A 120 12.64 -6.46 13.13
C CYS A 120 13.44 -5.37 13.87
N ASN A 121 14.06 -5.75 14.99
CA ASN A 121 15.05 -4.91 15.66
C ASN A 121 16.35 -4.92 14.85
N VAL A 122 16.62 -3.85 14.13
CA VAL A 122 17.80 -3.69 13.28
C VAL A 122 19.09 -3.38 14.08
N ASN A 123 18.97 -3.10 15.38
CA ASN A 123 20.11 -2.79 16.23
C ASN A 123 20.75 -4.05 16.86
N GLU A 124 20.11 -5.22 16.71
CA GLU A 124 20.55 -6.46 17.35
C GLU A 124 20.62 -7.59 16.33
N ASN A 125 21.77 -8.26 16.25
CA ASN A 125 22.01 -9.44 15.41
C ASN A 125 21.54 -9.28 13.93
N PHE A 126 21.63 -8.06 13.38
CA PHE A 126 21.02 -7.74 12.09
C PHE A 126 21.67 -8.52 10.92
N GLU A 127 22.98 -8.76 10.97
CA GLU A 127 23.67 -9.58 9.95
C GLU A 127 23.14 -11.02 9.92
N GLU A 128 22.95 -11.64 11.09
CA GLU A 128 22.38 -13.00 11.19
C GLU A 128 20.93 -13.03 10.67
N LYS A 129 20.11 -12.04 11.07
CA LYS A 129 18.74 -11.90 10.57
C LYS A 129 18.70 -11.76 9.05
N CYS A 130 19.61 -10.97 8.48
CA CYS A 130 19.73 -10.82 7.03
C CYS A 130 20.10 -12.16 6.34
N ALA A 131 21.03 -12.92 6.91
CA ALA A 131 21.43 -14.22 6.34
C ALA A 131 20.26 -15.23 6.38
N GLN A 132 19.57 -15.35 7.52
CA GLN A 132 18.40 -16.22 7.67
C GLN A 132 17.26 -15.82 6.72
N ALA A 133 16.98 -14.51 6.60
CA ALA A 133 15.96 -13.97 5.70
C ALA A 133 16.28 -14.26 4.22
N ALA A 134 17.54 -14.11 3.83
CA ALA A 134 18.01 -14.41 2.47
C ALA A 134 17.84 -15.90 2.13
N GLU A 135 18.23 -16.79 3.06
CA GLU A 135 18.17 -18.25 2.88
C GLU A 135 16.73 -18.72 2.59
N ILE A 136 15.73 -18.13 3.24
CA ILE A 136 14.32 -18.48 3.01
C ILE A 136 13.64 -17.67 1.90
N GLY A 137 14.39 -16.80 1.22
CA GLY A 137 13.91 -16.06 0.06
C GLY A 137 13.07 -14.83 0.35
N MET A 138 13.15 -14.28 1.57
CA MET A 138 12.58 -12.97 1.92
C MET A 138 13.17 -11.87 1.02
N LYS A 139 12.45 -10.77 0.92
CA LYS A 139 12.86 -9.64 0.07
C LYS A 139 13.41 -8.48 0.89
N HIS A 140 12.81 -8.21 2.06
CA HIS A 140 13.16 -7.07 2.91
C HIS A 140 13.19 -7.45 4.38
N LEU A 141 14.13 -6.84 5.11
CA LEU A 141 14.00 -6.60 6.54
C LEU A 141 13.74 -5.12 6.77
N ILE A 142 12.78 -4.82 7.62
CA ILE A 142 12.20 -3.50 7.76
C ILE A 142 12.37 -2.99 9.19
N ALA A 143 12.92 -1.78 9.34
CA ALA A 143 12.91 -1.08 10.61
C ALA A 143 11.51 -0.48 10.84
N PRO A 144 10.72 -0.99 11.83
CA PRO A 144 9.34 -0.54 12.02
C PRO A 144 9.23 0.78 12.76
N TRP A 145 10.21 1.12 13.56
CA TRP A 145 10.16 2.27 14.46
C TRP A 145 11.55 2.81 14.76
N ILE A 146 11.72 4.12 14.57
CA ILE A 146 12.94 4.85 14.92
C ILE A 146 12.67 5.84 16.06
N GLY A 147 11.41 6.28 16.18
CA GLY A 147 10.96 7.35 17.07
C GLY A 147 11.19 8.75 16.49
N PRO A 148 10.45 9.74 16.99
CA PRO A 148 10.64 11.13 16.62
C PRO A 148 12.03 11.62 17.06
N GLN A 149 12.70 12.38 16.22
CA GLN A 149 14.00 12.98 16.50
C GLN A 149 13.81 14.45 16.96
N LYS A 150 14.80 15.00 17.67
CA LYS A 150 14.71 16.34 18.24
C LYS A 150 15.19 17.43 17.28
N THR A 151 16.10 17.10 16.36
CA THR A 151 16.72 18.03 15.42
C THR A 151 16.87 17.38 14.05
N MET A 152 17.08 18.18 13.00
CA MET A 152 17.42 17.64 11.68
C MET A 152 18.82 17.01 11.64
N ASP A 153 19.74 17.41 12.50
CA ASP A 153 21.03 16.72 12.66
C ASP A 153 20.86 15.29 13.21
N ASP A 154 19.92 15.06 14.12
CA ASP A 154 19.58 13.70 14.56
C ASP A 154 19.01 12.85 13.42
N TRP A 155 18.16 13.43 12.56
CA TRP A 155 17.65 12.76 11.36
C TRP A 155 18.74 12.40 10.36
N LYS A 156 19.80 13.22 10.26
CA LYS A 156 20.98 12.88 9.47
C LYS A 156 21.69 11.63 10.01
N VAL A 157 21.83 11.51 11.32
CA VAL A 157 22.38 10.28 11.94
C VAL A 157 21.52 9.07 11.63
N VAL A 158 20.19 9.23 11.58
CA VAL A 158 19.26 8.16 11.19
C VAL A 158 19.46 7.76 9.72
N ALA A 159 19.59 8.72 8.80
CA ALA A 159 19.84 8.44 7.38
C ALA A 159 21.17 7.70 7.17
N ASP A 160 22.23 8.08 7.89
CA ASP A 160 23.52 7.39 7.86
C ASP A 160 23.40 5.94 8.35
N LYS A 161 22.62 5.68 9.42
CA LYS A 161 22.31 4.32 9.90
C LYS A 161 21.52 3.52 8.86
N PHE A 162 20.55 4.12 8.19
CA PHE A 162 19.77 3.43 7.14
C PHE A 162 20.68 2.96 6.01
N ASN A 163 21.60 3.81 5.55
CA ASN A 163 22.59 3.44 4.56
C ASN A 163 23.47 2.26 5.05
N ALA A 164 23.92 2.29 6.30
CA ALA A 164 24.75 1.21 6.88
C ALA A 164 23.98 -0.12 6.98
N TRP A 165 22.71 -0.10 7.45
CA TRP A 165 21.85 -1.30 7.47
C TRP A 165 21.52 -1.78 6.05
N GLY A 166 21.32 -0.87 5.13
CA GLY A 166 21.12 -1.18 3.71
C GLY A 166 22.31 -1.92 3.11
N GLU A 167 23.54 -1.48 3.37
CA GLU A 167 24.74 -2.17 2.93
C GLU A 167 24.90 -3.56 3.58
N THR A 168 24.50 -3.70 4.85
CA THR A 168 24.49 -5.00 5.54
C THR A 168 23.49 -5.96 4.89
N ALA A 169 22.26 -5.53 4.65
CA ALA A 169 21.25 -6.34 4.00
C ALA A 169 21.67 -6.76 2.58
N LYS A 170 22.23 -5.83 1.80
CA LYS A 170 22.71 -6.09 0.44
C LYS A 170 23.81 -7.17 0.39
N LYS A 171 24.73 -7.21 1.36
CA LYS A 171 25.76 -8.25 1.45
C LYS A 171 25.15 -9.65 1.61
N ALA A 172 24.02 -9.76 2.27
CA ALA A 172 23.27 -11.01 2.42
C ALA A 172 22.37 -11.33 1.23
N GLY A 173 22.21 -10.40 0.27
CA GLY A 173 21.35 -10.60 -0.92
C GLY A 173 19.88 -10.22 -0.73
N ILE A 174 19.55 -9.47 0.32
CA ILE A 174 18.23 -8.88 0.58
C ILE A 174 18.32 -7.36 0.64
N ARG A 175 17.21 -6.68 0.90
CA ARG A 175 17.18 -5.22 1.00
C ARG A 175 16.69 -4.78 2.38
N PHE A 176 17.14 -3.63 2.81
CA PHE A 176 16.65 -2.92 3.98
C PHE A 176 15.53 -1.96 3.55
N ALA A 177 14.50 -1.82 4.39
CA ALA A 177 13.50 -0.78 4.25
C ALA A 177 13.18 -0.11 5.59
N TYR A 178 12.61 1.09 5.53
CA TYR A 178 12.06 1.80 6.68
C TYR A 178 10.55 1.94 6.53
N HIS A 179 9.82 1.65 7.60
CA HIS A 179 8.37 1.84 7.73
C HIS A 179 8.09 3.16 8.46
N ASN A 180 7.33 4.04 7.82
CA ASN A 180 7.02 5.36 8.37
C ASN A 180 5.93 5.34 9.43
N HIS A 181 5.99 6.32 10.31
CA HIS A 181 4.92 6.71 11.20
C HIS A 181 4.62 8.21 11.06
N GLY A 182 3.53 8.67 11.68
CA GLY A 182 3.05 10.05 11.54
C GLY A 182 4.10 11.13 11.83
N TYR A 183 4.97 10.89 12.79
CA TYR A 183 6.02 11.86 13.17
C TYR A 183 7.02 12.21 12.06
N THR A 184 7.16 11.38 11.03
CA THR A 184 8.03 11.71 9.89
C THR A 184 7.38 12.67 8.90
N PHE A 185 6.07 12.90 9.04
CA PHE A 185 5.27 13.85 8.24
C PHE A 185 4.90 15.11 9.04
N GLU A 186 5.57 15.35 10.15
CA GLU A 186 5.47 16.57 10.94
C GLU A 186 6.74 17.42 10.74
N ALA A 187 6.58 18.66 10.28
CA ALA A 187 7.72 19.52 9.97
C ALA A 187 8.58 19.81 11.21
N LEU A 188 9.88 19.62 11.09
CA LEU A 188 10.88 19.93 12.09
C LEU A 188 11.91 20.91 11.51
N GLU A 189 12.15 22.02 12.18
CA GLU A 189 13.10 23.06 11.71
C GLU A 189 12.83 23.52 10.26
N GLY A 190 11.55 23.52 9.85
CA GLY A 190 11.13 23.92 8.50
C GLY A 190 11.35 22.89 7.40
N GLN A 191 11.76 21.67 7.75
CA GLN A 191 11.95 20.55 6.84
C GLN A 191 11.01 19.39 7.19
N MET A 192 10.72 18.54 6.22
CA MET A 192 9.92 17.34 6.42
C MET A 192 10.86 16.14 6.63
N PRO A 193 10.86 15.49 7.81
CA PRO A 193 11.77 14.35 8.08
C PRO A 193 11.66 13.22 7.06
N GLN A 194 10.47 12.90 6.57
CA GLN A 194 10.30 11.87 5.56
C GLN A 194 10.99 12.21 4.24
N ASP A 195 10.85 13.46 3.78
CA ASP A 195 11.55 13.95 2.59
C ASP A 195 13.06 13.86 2.79
N PHE A 196 13.54 14.35 3.93
CA PHE A 196 14.96 14.31 4.27
C PHE A 196 15.54 12.89 4.25
N LEU A 197 14.84 11.91 4.85
CA LEU A 197 15.29 10.51 4.84
C LEU A 197 15.36 9.94 3.42
N ILE A 198 14.36 10.21 2.57
CA ILE A 198 14.34 9.71 1.20
C ILE A 198 15.49 10.33 0.38
N GLU A 199 15.74 11.62 0.55
CA GLU A 199 16.74 12.37 -0.21
C GLU A 199 18.20 12.10 0.24
N ASN A 200 18.39 11.70 1.51
CA ASN A 200 19.72 11.46 2.09
C ASN A 200 20.06 9.98 2.27
N THR A 201 19.32 9.07 1.65
CA THR A 201 19.62 7.64 1.64
C THR A 201 19.85 7.11 0.24
N ASP A 202 20.80 6.17 0.11
CA ASP A 202 21.16 5.58 -1.18
C ASP A 202 20.06 4.63 -1.68
N PRO A 203 19.40 4.91 -2.82
CA PRO A 203 18.36 4.06 -3.39
C PRO A 203 18.87 2.67 -3.80
N ALA A 204 20.18 2.48 -3.93
CA ALA A 204 20.75 1.16 -4.22
C ALA A 204 20.65 0.19 -3.03
N VAL A 205 20.44 0.68 -1.82
CA VAL A 205 20.46 -0.13 -0.59
C VAL A 205 19.29 0.12 0.35
N VAL A 206 18.64 1.28 0.27
CA VAL A 206 17.53 1.68 1.15
C VAL A 206 16.23 1.81 0.37
N ASP A 207 15.22 1.07 0.76
CA ASP A 207 13.83 1.21 0.32
C ASP A 207 12.97 1.79 1.44
N PHE A 208 11.74 2.15 1.10
CA PHE A 208 10.73 2.61 2.04
C PHE A 208 9.45 1.78 1.92
N GLN A 209 8.82 1.52 3.05
CA GLN A 209 7.46 0.99 3.14
C GLN A 209 6.54 2.13 3.58
N MET A 210 5.53 2.45 2.79
CA MET A 210 4.56 3.48 3.16
C MET A 210 3.41 2.87 3.98
N ASP A 211 3.31 3.24 5.25
CA ASP A 211 2.04 3.09 5.94
C ASP A 211 1.14 4.28 5.59
N ILE A 212 0.11 4.00 4.79
CA ILE A 212 -0.81 5.01 4.25
C ILE A 212 -1.61 5.70 5.38
N PHE A 213 -2.03 4.95 6.41
CA PHE A 213 -2.72 5.49 7.58
C PHE A 213 -1.86 6.55 8.30
N TRP A 214 -0.58 6.25 8.51
CA TRP A 214 0.34 7.15 9.19
C TRP A 214 0.77 8.36 8.35
N VAL A 215 0.59 8.32 7.03
CA VAL A 215 0.71 9.51 6.17
C VAL A 215 -0.51 10.41 6.33
N VAL A 216 -1.71 9.83 6.27
CA VAL A 216 -2.98 10.58 6.33
C VAL A 216 -3.24 11.16 7.73
N THR A 217 -2.81 10.47 8.79
CA THR A 217 -3.09 10.87 10.18
C THR A 217 -2.61 12.28 10.54
N PRO A 218 -1.40 12.74 10.21
CA PRO A 218 -0.99 14.13 10.39
C PRO A 218 -1.48 15.08 9.27
N GLY A 219 -2.21 14.58 8.27
CA GLY A 219 -2.77 15.37 7.18
C GLY A 219 -1.92 15.45 5.91
N ALA A 220 -0.91 14.60 5.76
CA ALA A 220 -0.14 14.49 4.53
C ALA A 220 -0.90 13.70 3.46
N ASP A 221 -0.50 13.84 2.19
CA ASP A 221 -1.13 13.18 1.05
C ASP A 221 -0.25 12.02 0.54
N PRO A 222 -0.67 10.75 0.68
CA PRO A 222 0.09 9.61 0.20
C PRO A 222 0.26 9.61 -1.32
N ILE A 223 -0.71 10.13 -2.09
CA ILE A 223 -0.61 10.22 -3.55
C ILE A 223 0.54 11.15 -3.94
N ALA A 224 0.61 12.33 -3.32
CA ALA A 224 1.70 13.28 -3.56
C ALA A 224 3.08 12.67 -3.26
N TYR A 225 3.20 11.85 -2.21
CA TYR A 225 4.45 11.15 -1.86
C TYR A 225 4.82 10.05 -2.85
N PHE A 226 3.86 9.28 -3.36
CA PHE A 226 4.10 8.31 -4.43
C PHE A 226 4.57 8.99 -5.71
N GLU A 227 3.94 10.10 -6.09
CA GLU A 227 4.30 10.87 -7.29
C GLU A 227 5.66 11.58 -7.16
N LYS A 228 5.98 12.10 -5.96
CA LYS A 228 7.23 12.81 -5.69
C LYS A 228 8.45 11.88 -5.72
N TYR A 229 8.31 10.66 -5.22
CA TYR A 229 9.42 9.72 -5.03
C TYR A 229 9.18 8.36 -5.71
N PRO A 230 9.01 8.33 -7.03
CA PRO A 230 8.77 7.07 -7.75
C PRO A 230 9.96 6.11 -7.59
N GLY A 231 9.66 4.83 -7.35
CA GLY A 231 10.67 3.78 -7.17
C GLY A 231 11.33 3.71 -5.79
N ARG A 232 11.03 4.66 -4.87
CA ARG A 232 11.56 4.61 -3.49
C ARG A 232 10.65 3.81 -2.55
N TRP A 233 9.36 3.72 -2.83
CA TRP A 233 8.36 2.98 -2.06
C TRP A 233 8.22 1.56 -2.61
N VAL A 234 8.73 0.56 -1.87
CA VAL A 234 8.72 -0.84 -2.34
C VAL A 234 7.45 -1.57 -1.95
N SER A 235 6.87 -1.19 -0.83
CA SER A 235 5.62 -1.75 -0.30
C SER A 235 4.77 -0.66 0.35
N CYS A 236 3.49 -0.97 0.55
CA CYS A 236 2.63 -0.12 1.36
C CYS A 236 1.74 -0.94 2.29
N HIS A 237 1.45 -0.38 3.47
CA HIS A 237 0.41 -0.88 4.34
C HIS A 237 -0.95 -0.30 3.93
N ILE A 238 -1.88 -1.21 3.66
CA ILE A 238 -3.30 -0.91 3.46
C ILE A 238 -3.95 -0.97 4.85
N LYS A 239 -3.99 0.17 5.53
CA LYS A 239 -4.50 0.36 6.89
C LYS A 239 -5.43 1.55 6.89
N ASP A 240 -6.74 1.28 7.06
CA ASP A 240 -7.76 2.30 6.93
C ASP A 240 -7.99 3.06 8.25
N ARG A 241 -8.53 4.27 8.11
CA ARG A 241 -8.71 5.21 9.20
C ARG A 241 -10.17 5.58 9.35
N GLU A 242 -10.69 5.52 10.58
CA GLU A 242 -12.06 5.93 10.90
C GLU A 242 -12.38 7.32 10.32
N LYS A 243 -13.61 7.47 9.76
CA LYS A 243 -14.03 8.68 9.04
C LYS A 243 -14.03 9.93 9.90
N ASP A 244 -14.44 9.79 11.14
CA ASP A 244 -14.63 10.91 12.06
C ASP A 244 -13.48 11.03 13.08
N ALA A 245 -12.37 10.30 12.87
CA ALA A 245 -11.24 10.37 13.77
C ALA A 245 -10.60 11.78 13.75
N PRO A 246 -10.27 12.36 14.91
CA PRO A 246 -9.57 13.65 14.99
C PRO A 246 -8.22 13.58 14.26
N ALA A 247 -7.77 14.71 13.71
CA ALA A 247 -6.44 14.83 13.14
C ALA A 247 -5.37 14.45 14.19
N GLY A 248 -4.37 13.66 13.78
CA GLY A 248 -3.32 13.17 14.67
C GLY A 248 -3.69 11.95 15.53
N GLU A 249 -4.97 11.49 15.52
CA GLU A 249 -5.38 10.31 16.29
C GLU A 249 -4.79 9.03 15.70
N GLY A 250 -3.86 8.41 16.44
CA GLY A 250 -3.16 7.20 16.02
C GLY A 250 -3.93 5.90 16.29
N ASP A 251 -4.91 5.93 17.17
CA ASP A 251 -5.70 4.74 17.58
C ASP A 251 -6.98 4.53 16.75
N ALA A 252 -7.02 5.09 15.54
CA ALA A 252 -8.21 5.15 14.71
C ALA A 252 -8.21 4.21 13.50
N SER A 253 -7.46 3.10 13.55
CA SER A 253 -7.51 2.12 12.47
C SER A 253 -8.82 1.32 12.50
N CYS A 254 -9.36 1.01 11.31
CA CYS A 254 -10.63 0.29 11.15
C CYS A 254 -10.54 -0.71 10.00
N ILE A 255 -11.59 -1.52 9.83
CA ILE A 255 -11.70 -2.47 8.71
C ILE A 255 -11.55 -1.72 7.38
N VAL A 256 -10.67 -2.20 6.52
CA VAL A 256 -10.34 -1.59 5.22
C VAL A 256 -11.60 -1.45 4.36
N GLY A 257 -11.79 -0.26 3.80
CA GLY A 257 -12.96 0.11 3.01
C GLY A 257 -14.13 0.66 3.80
N THR A 258 -14.07 0.64 5.15
CA THR A 258 -15.07 1.29 5.99
C THR A 258 -14.67 2.70 6.44
N GLY A 259 -13.40 3.01 6.33
CA GLY A 259 -12.78 4.27 6.76
C GLY A 259 -12.85 5.39 5.73
N SER A 260 -11.91 6.33 5.86
CA SER A 260 -11.87 7.59 5.10
C SER A 260 -10.93 7.55 3.89
N ILE A 261 -10.08 6.52 3.74
CA ILE A 261 -9.05 6.48 2.72
C ILE A 261 -9.61 5.92 1.41
N ASP A 262 -9.48 6.66 0.30
CA ASP A 262 -9.87 6.22 -1.03
C ASP A 262 -8.79 5.29 -1.62
N TYR A 263 -8.84 4.02 -1.25
CA TYR A 263 -7.84 3.03 -1.67
C TYR A 263 -7.78 2.83 -3.18
N ALA A 264 -8.86 3.03 -3.92
CA ALA A 264 -8.82 2.91 -5.37
C ALA A 264 -7.89 3.95 -5.99
N LYS A 265 -7.93 5.20 -5.50
CA LYS A 265 -7.03 6.26 -5.95
C LYS A 265 -5.61 6.09 -5.44
N VAL A 266 -5.46 5.84 -4.13
CA VAL A 266 -4.14 5.71 -3.50
C VAL A 266 -3.36 4.55 -4.10
N LEU A 267 -3.97 3.38 -4.29
CA LEU A 267 -3.28 2.22 -4.86
C LEU A 267 -3.01 2.34 -6.36
N SER A 268 -3.80 3.14 -7.10
CA SER A 268 -3.45 3.51 -8.48
C SER A 268 -2.14 4.30 -8.52
N ALA A 269 -1.98 5.30 -7.65
CA ALA A 269 -0.73 6.07 -7.54
C ALA A 269 0.44 5.21 -7.06
N ALA A 270 0.20 4.34 -6.06
CA ALA A 270 1.21 3.40 -5.57
C ALA A 270 1.73 2.49 -6.69
N LYS A 271 0.84 1.92 -7.49
CA LYS A 271 1.18 1.07 -8.63
C LYS A 271 1.98 1.83 -9.69
N ALA A 272 1.55 3.04 -10.03
CA ALA A 272 2.26 3.91 -10.98
C ALA A 272 3.66 4.31 -10.47
N SER A 273 3.82 4.49 -9.15
CA SER A 273 5.10 4.76 -8.49
C SER A 273 6.04 3.54 -8.44
N GLY A 274 5.55 2.33 -8.71
CA GLY A 274 6.37 1.12 -8.72
C GLY A 274 6.32 0.28 -7.43
N VAL A 275 5.33 0.50 -6.57
CA VAL A 275 5.07 -0.35 -5.38
C VAL A 275 4.84 -1.80 -5.82
N LYS A 276 5.49 -2.73 -5.14
CA LYS A 276 5.48 -4.17 -5.48
C LYS A 276 4.66 -5.01 -4.52
N TYR A 277 4.57 -4.60 -3.26
CA TYR A 277 3.91 -5.37 -2.21
C TYR A 277 2.85 -4.53 -1.51
N TYR A 278 1.66 -5.09 -1.40
CA TYR A 278 0.47 -4.50 -0.82
C TYR A 278 0.08 -5.33 0.39
N VAL A 279 0.24 -4.76 1.58
CA VAL A 279 0.15 -5.50 2.84
C VAL A 279 -0.94 -4.87 3.70
N VAL A 280 -1.95 -5.65 4.05
CA VAL A 280 -3.00 -5.22 4.97
C VAL A 280 -2.44 -5.13 6.39
N GLU A 281 -2.80 -4.09 7.11
CA GLU A 281 -2.57 -3.98 8.55
C GLU A 281 -3.79 -3.35 9.25
N GLN A 282 -4.17 -3.89 10.40
CA GLN A 282 -5.16 -3.28 11.28
C GLN A 282 -4.72 -3.49 12.74
N GLU A 283 -4.83 -2.44 13.55
CA GLU A 283 -4.38 -2.47 14.94
C GLU A 283 -5.49 -2.30 15.98
N LYS A 284 -6.66 -1.80 15.57
CA LYS A 284 -7.87 -1.64 16.41
C LYS A 284 -9.03 -2.42 15.81
N TYR A 285 -9.81 -3.05 16.66
CA TYR A 285 -10.83 -4.02 16.25
C TYR A 285 -12.19 -3.68 16.87
N ALA A 286 -12.58 -2.40 16.84
CA ALA A 286 -13.85 -1.94 17.41
C ALA A 286 -15.03 -2.83 16.94
N ASN A 287 -15.71 -3.48 17.89
CA ASN A 287 -16.82 -4.42 17.65
C ASN A 287 -16.48 -5.65 16.77
N SER A 288 -15.20 -6.03 16.70
CA SER A 288 -14.71 -7.17 15.93
C SER A 288 -13.62 -7.93 16.71
N THR A 289 -13.08 -8.98 16.11
CA THR A 289 -11.85 -9.65 16.58
C THR A 289 -10.73 -9.45 15.57
N PRO A 290 -9.43 -9.66 15.94
CA PRO A 290 -8.34 -9.60 14.99
C PRO A 290 -8.57 -10.49 13.76
N MET A 291 -9.08 -11.70 13.95
CA MET A 291 -9.29 -12.66 12.87
C MET A 291 -10.49 -12.31 11.98
N ASP A 292 -11.60 -11.84 12.58
CA ASP A 292 -12.76 -11.41 11.79
C ASP A 292 -12.45 -10.13 11.01
N SER A 293 -11.69 -9.21 11.58
CA SER A 293 -11.20 -8.02 10.89
C SER A 293 -10.28 -8.41 9.72
N ALA A 294 -9.28 -9.26 9.95
CA ALA A 294 -8.39 -9.73 8.89
C ALA A 294 -9.15 -10.42 7.76
N LYS A 295 -10.22 -11.15 8.07
CA LYS A 295 -11.09 -11.76 7.05
C LYS A 295 -11.85 -10.69 6.25
N ALA A 296 -12.46 -9.71 6.92
CA ALA A 296 -13.19 -8.63 6.26
C ALA A 296 -12.27 -7.77 5.39
N ASP A 297 -11.06 -7.47 5.85
CA ASP A 297 -10.04 -6.76 5.09
C ASP A 297 -9.66 -7.53 3.80
N ALA A 298 -9.44 -8.84 3.92
CA ALA A 298 -9.15 -9.69 2.76
C ALA A 298 -10.31 -9.70 1.75
N GLU A 299 -11.55 -9.78 2.23
CA GLU A 299 -12.74 -9.74 1.37
C GLU A 299 -12.88 -8.42 0.60
N TYR A 300 -12.54 -7.30 1.21
CA TYR A 300 -12.54 -5.99 0.56
C TYR A 300 -11.40 -5.88 -0.46
N VAL A 301 -10.15 -6.15 -0.04
CA VAL A 301 -8.96 -5.97 -0.88
C VAL A 301 -8.98 -6.88 -2.11
N SER A 302 -9.49 -8.12 -1.96
CA SER A 302 -9.64 -9.08 -3.08
C SER A 302 -10.61 -8.62 -4.17
N LYS A 303 -11.48 -7.67 -3.87
CA LYS A 303 -12.48 -7.10 -4.81
C LYS A 303 -12.12 -5.69 -5.26
N LEU A 304 -11.07 -5.10 -4.69
CA LEU A 304 -10.70 -3.73 -4.97
C LEU A 304 -10.18 -3.58 -6.39
N VAL A 305 -10.78 -2.65 -7.12
CA VAL A 305 -10.45 -2.35 -8.52
C VAL A 305 -9.79 -0.99 -8.61
N PHE A 306 -8.63 -0.93 -9.24
CA PHE A 306 -7.88 0.30 -9.48
C PHE A 306 -7.05 0.20 -10.77
N ALA A 307 -6.62 1.36 -11.30
CA ALA A 307 -5.94 1.48 -12.59
C ALA A 307 -4.44 1.13 -12.52
#